data_08fccf651f6a22866960b75dd7de43ca
#
_entry.id   08fccf651f6a22866960b75dd7de43ca
#
_cell.length_a   1.000
_cell.length_b   1.000
_cell.length_c   1.000
_cell.angle_alpha   90.00
_cell.angle_beta   90.00
_cell.angle_gamma   90.00
#
_symmetry.space_group_name_H-M   'P 1'
#
loop_
_entity.id
_entity.type
_entity.pdbx_description
1 polymer ?
#
loop_
_entity_poly.entity_id
_entity_poly.type
_entity_poly.pdbx_seq_one_letter_code
_entity_poly.pdbx_strand_id
1 'polypeptide(L)'
;MLDDDDQTVHSDAVFTGREQHHDAVRFESTDFTGAHAESHTFLECSLVGVTLDGAHLEGSRWSECEWHRVQGVGVFLPEASLGDVVLDGCRLAAVSGWGSNWRDVTVRGGKVDFLNLRGARLKDVAFVDCVVVELDLQEATVDGLTFEGCTLVEPTFGRGTYAALDLSGATLRSPRGLAGLRGATLSRNQVIDLADAFATELGITIADSTG
;
A
#
# COMPACT_ATOMS: atom_id res chain seq x y z
N MET A 1 -33.59 0.88 2.17
CA MET A 1 -33.80 2.16 1.50
C MET A 1 -33.32 3.17 2.54
N LEU A 2 -31.97 3.25 2.65
CA LEU A 2 -31.28 4.20 3.52
C LEU A 2 -31.07 5.42 2.63
N ASP A 3 -31.46 6.56 3.13
CA ASP A 3 -31.40 7.84 2.45
C ASP A 3 -29.95 8.17 2.07
N ASP A 4 -29.71 8.27 0.78
CA ASP A 4 -28.42 8.56 0.12
C ASP A 4 -28.11 10.08 0.12
N ASP A 5 -28.73 10.83 1.02
CA ASP A 5 -28.86 12.30 0.88
C ASP A 5 -28.09 13.12 1.94
N ASP A 6 -27.25 12.52 2.81
CA ASP A 6 -26.62 13.31 3.88
C ASP A 6 -25.05 13.27 3.85
N GLN A 7 -24.46 12.94 2.72
CA GLN A 7 -23.01 13.13 2.55
C GLN A 7 -22.74 14.51 1.94
N THR A 8 -22.26 15.42 2.77
CA THR A 8 -21.85 16.75 2.33
C THR A 8 -20.75 16.65 1.28
N VAL A 9 -21.04 17.02 0.04
CA VAL A 9 -20.06 17.09 -1.05
C VAL A 9 -19.34 18.43 -0.97
N HIS A 10 -18.06 18.41 -0.73
CA HIS A 10 -17.21 19.61 -0.76
C HIS A 10 -16.36 19.60 -2.03
N SER A 11 -16.75 20.34 -3.05
CA SER A 11 -15.97 20.54 -4.26
C SER A 11 -14.80 21.53 -4.08
N ASP A 12 -14.88 22.38 -3.06
CA ASP A 12 -13.94 23.46 -2.80
C ASP A 12 -13.24 23.31 -1.43
N ALA A 13 -13.11 22.07 -0.93
CA ALA A 13 -12.41 21.82 0.32
C ALA A 13 -10.92 22.17 0.16
N VAL A 14 -10.50 23.23 0.82
CA VAL A 14 -9.09 23.61 0.88
C VAL A 14 -8.53 23.08 2.19
N PHE A 15 -7.61 22.15 2.10
CA PHE A 15 -6.82 21.75 3.27
C PHE A 15 -5.83 22.86 3.60
N THR A 16 -5.96 23.43 4.78
CA THR A 16 -5.23 24.67 5.16
C THR A 16 -4.01 24.42 6.05
N GLY A 17 -3.52 23.16 6.12
CA GLY A 17 -2.35 22.82 6.95
C GLY A 17 -2.56 22.93 8.46
N ARG A 18 -3.80 23.09 8.93
CA ARG A 18 -4.17 22.98 10.34
C ARG A 18 -4.91 21.66 10.55
N GLU A 19 -4.68 20.99 11.67
CA GLU A 19 -5.42 19.80 12.05
C GLU A 19 -6.92 20.04 11.92
N GLN A 20 -7.58 19.22 11.10
CA GLN A 20 -9.02 19.28 10.84
C GLN A 20 -9.62 17.89 10.97
N HIS A 21 -10.91 17.86 11.32
CA HIS A 21 -11.70 16.64 11.36
C HIS A 21 -12.72 16.67 10.24
N HIS A 22 -12.72 15.61 9.44
CA HIS A 22 -13.67 15.37 8.37
C HIS A 22 -14.48 14.13 8.74
N ASP A 23 -15.79 14.25 8.85
CA ASP A 23 -16.70 13.20 9.27
C ASP A 23 -17.79 13.01 8.22
N ALA A 24 -17.93 11.80 7.70
CA ALA A 24 -18.88 11.41 6.67
C ALA A 24 -18.84 12.32 5.42
N VAL A 25 -17.64 12.77 5.02
CA VAL A 25 -17.48 13.70 3.88
C VAL A 25 -17.17 12.92 2.61
N ARG A 26 -17.90 13.20 1.54
CA ARG A 26 -17.60 12.73 0.19
C ARG A 26 -16.88 13.81 -0.60
N PHE A 27 -15.68 13.50 -1.04
CA PHE A 27 -14.90 14.32 -1.98
C PHE A 27 -15.02 13.68 -3.36
N GLU A 28 -15.58 14.38 -4.32
CA GLU A 28 -15.80 13.83 -5.65
C GLU A 28 -15.17 14.71 -6.73
N SER A 29 -14.34 14.10 -7.58
CA SER A 29 -13.63 14.75 -8.69
C SER A 29 -12.88 16.02 -8.26
N THR A 30 -12.42 16.05 -7.00
CA THR A 30 -11.73 17.18 -6.40
C THR A 30 -10.25 17.10 -6.70
N ASP A 31 -9.64 18.24 -7.03
CA ASP A 31 -8.19 18.35 -7.20
C ASP A 31 -7.53 18.84 -5.91
N PHE A 32 -6.81 17.93 -5.28
CA PHE A 32 -6.01 18.20 -4.08
C PHE A 32 -4.51 18.21 -4.37
N THR A 33 -4.13 18.63 -5.57
CA THR A 33 -2.71 18.79 -5.94
C THR A 33 -2.01 19.72 -4.96
N GLY A 34 -0.92 19.24 -4.34
CA GLY A 34 -0.15 19.98 -3.35
C GLY A 34 -0.90 20.32 -2.05
N ALA A 35 -2.03 19.66 -1.80
CA ALA A 35 -2.81 19.92 -0.59
C ALA A 35 -2.03 19.55 0.67
N HIS A 36 -2.25 20.30 1.73
CA HIS A 36 -1.65 20.13 3.05
C HIS A 36 -2.72 19.66 4.04
N ALA A 37 -2.73 18.37 4.35
CA ALA A 37 -3.64 17.74 5.30
C ALA A 37 -2.87 16.93 6.36
N GLU A 38 -1.71 17.44 6.77
CA GLU A 38 -0.90 16.83 7.82
C GLU A 38 -1.69 16.77 9.12
N SER A 39 -1.68 15.62 9.76
CA SER A 39 -2.40 15.34 11.01
C SER A 39 -3.92 15.47 10.94
N HIS A 40 -4.51 15.62 9.75
CA HIS A 40 -5.97 15.59 9.60
C HIS A 40 -6.55 14.24 9.95
N THR A 41 -7.78 14.25 10.43
CA THR A 41 -8.55 13.04 10.71
C THR A 41 -9.73 12.94 9.74
N PHE A 42 -9.85 11.80 9.09
CA PHE A 42 -10.93 11.46 8.17
C PHE A 42 -11.67 10.24 8.74
N LEU A 43 -12.94 10.39 9.03
CA LEU A 43 -13.82 9.33 9.54
C LEU A 43 -14.97 9.13 8.55
N GLU A 44 -15.22 7.89 8.15
CA GLU A 44 -16.31 7.54 7.22
C GLU A 44 -16.30 8.37 5.91
N CYS A 45 -15.11 8.79 5.47
CA CYS A 45 -14.97 9.64 4.30
C CYS A 45 -14.79 8.83 3.01
N SER A 46 -15.30 9.36 1.90
CA SER A 46 -15.08 8.78 0.58
C SER A 46 -14.40 9.77 -0.38
N LEU A 47 -13.37 9.29 -1.07
CA LEU A 47 -12.67 10.01 -2.13
C LEU A 47 -12.99 9.33 -3.46
N VAL A 48 -13.66 10.01 -4.37
CA VAL A 48 -14.08 9.44 -5.65
C VAL A 48 -13.51 10.24 -6.82
N GLY A 49 -12.59 9.63 -7.58
CA GLY A 49 -11.95 10.30 -8.71
C GLY A 49 -11.14 11.54 -8.32
N VAL A 50 -10.60 11.53 -7.12
CA VAL A 50 -9.81 12.64 -6.55
C VAL A 50 -8.38 12.58 -7.08
N THR A 51 -7.77 13.75 -7.29
CA THR A 51 -6.34 13.90 -7.59
C THR A 51 -5.57 14.31 -6.33
N LEU A 52 -4.48 13.58 -6.03
CA LEU A 52 -3.62 13.80 -4.86
C LEU A 52 -2.15 14.06 -5.26
N ASP A 53 -1.90 14.72 -6.38
CA ASP A 53 -0.54 14.99 -6.84
C ASP A 53 0.21 15.85 -5.84
N GLY A 54 1.33 15.35 -5.29
CA GLY A 54 2.12 16.07 -4.31
C GLY A 54 1.39 16.36 -2.99
N ALA A 55 0.30 15.68 -2.68
CA ALA A 55 -0.44 15.91 -1.45
C ALA A 55 0.37 15.47 -0.21
N HIS A 56 0.36 16.31 0.82
CA HIS A 56 1.00 16.13 2.12
C HIS A 56 -0.02 15.65 3.15
N LEU A 57 0.04 14.36 3.49
CA LEU A 57 -0.87 13.65 4.38
C LEU A 57 -0.14 13.05 5.59
N GLU A 58 1.02 13.61 5.95
CA GLU A 58 1.86 13.14 7.04
C GLU A 58 1.10 13.09 8.38
N GLY A 59 1.20 11.97 9.09
CA GLY A 59 0.53 11.76 10.38
C GLY A 59 -1.00 11.81 10.32
N SER A 60 -1.60 11.84 9.14
CA SER A 60 -3.06 11.84 9.00
C SER A 60 -3.68 10.53 9.49
N ARG A 61 -4.94 10.56 9.87
CA ARG A 61 -5.72 9.42 10.35
C ARG A 61 -6.92 9.19 9.45
N TRP A 62 -7.05 7.97 8.97
CA TRP A 62 -8.12 7.52 8.10
C TRP A 62 -8.81 6.33 8.75
N SER A 63 -10.10 6.45 9.05
CA SER A 63 -10.92 5.38 9.64
C SER A 63 -12.18 5.20 8.82
N GLU A 64 -12.49 3.94 8.47
CA GLU A 64 -13.71 3.57 7.75
C GLU A 64 -13.86 4.37 6.44
N CYS A 65 -12.75 4.55 5.71
CA CYS A 65 -12.70 5.40 4.52
C CYS A 65 -12.56 4.59 3.23
N GLU A 66 -13.07 5.16 2.14
CA GLU A 66 -13.02 4.55 0.82
C GLU A 66 -12.38 5.49 -0.22
N TRP A 67 -11.41 4.99 -0.94
CA TRP A 67 -10.75 5.69 -2.04
C TRP A 67 -11.09 4.99 -3.36
N HIS A 68 -11.95 5.57 -4.16
CA HIS A 68 -12.36 5.04 -5.45
C HIS A 68 -11.72 5.81 -6.60
N ARG A 69 -10.92 5.13 -7.42
CA ARG A 69 -10.27 5.69 -8.61
C ARG A 69 -9.47 6.98 -8.32
N VAL A 70 -8.89 7.04 -7.12
CA VAL A 70 -8.00 8.14 -6.74
C VAL A 70 -6.72 8.04 -7.56
N GLN A 71 -6.22 9.20 -7.99
CA GLN A 71 -4.96 9.31 -8.73
C GLN A 71 -3.99 10.18 -7.94
N GLY A 72 -2.69 9.90 -8.07
CA GLY A 72 -1.68 10.75 -7.43
C GLY A 72 -0.27 10.40 -7.81
N VAL A 73 0.55 11.44 -7.95
CA VAL A 73 2.00 11.34 -8.13
C VAL A 73 2.66 12.01 -6.94
N GLY A 74 3.46 11.25 -6.18
CA GLY A 74 4.15 11.81 -5.00
C GLY A 74 3.23 12.06 -3.81
N VAL A 75 2.32 11.13 -3.54
CA VAL A 75 1.48 11.20 -2.33
C VAL A 75 2.35 10.94 -1.11
N PHE A 76 2.42 11.91 -0.20
CA PHE A 76 3.27 11.87 0.96
C PHE A 76 2.45 11.66 2.23
N LEU A 77 2.46 10.43 2.76
CA LEU A 77 1.70 10.04 3.94
C LEU A 77 2.54 9.23 4.97
N PRO A 78 3.74 9.69 5.31
CA PRO A 78 4.53 9.03 6.34
C PRO A 78 3.83 9.12 7.69
N GLU A 79 4.06 8.10 8.52
CA GLU A 79 3.49 8.03 9.88
C GLU A 79 1.95 8.12 9.93
N ALA A 80 1.27 8.07 8.78
CA ALA A 80 -0.18 8.06 8.71
C ALA A 80 -0.76 6.77 9.30
N SER A 81 -1.98 6.85 9.80
CA SER A 81 -2.72 5.69 10.31
C SER A 81 -3.95 5.44 9.43
N LEU A 82 -4.04 4.24 8.88
CA LEU A 82 -5.17 3.76 8.10
C LEU A 82 -5.80 2.59 8.85
N GLY A 83 -7.08 2.69 9.17
CA GLY A 83 -7.86 1.65 9.83
C GLY A 83 -9.19 1.44 9.12
N ASP A 84 -9.45 0.21 8.67
CA ASP A 84 -10.66 -0.11 7.91
C ASP A 84 -10.81 0.77 6.66
N VAL A 85 -9.79 0.71 5.77
CA VAL A 85 -9.73 1.54 4.57
C VAL A 85 -9.69 0.69 3.32
N VAL A 86 -10.49 1.06 2.33
CA VAL A 86 -10.51 0.43 1.00
C VAL A 86 -9.97 1.39 -0.05
N LEU A 87 -8.97 0.96 -0.82
CA LEU A 87 -8.48 1.63 -2.02
C LEU A 87 -8.90 0.80 -3.24
N ASP A 88 -9.81 1.31 -4.05
CA ASP A 88 -10.39 0.60 -5.19
C ASP A 88 -10.07 1.30 -6.52
N GLY A 89 -9.39 0.61 -7.42
CA GLY A 89 -9.06 1.11 -8.76
C GLY A 89 -8.13 2.31 -8.78
N CYS A 90 -7.39 2.56 -7.69
CA CYS A 90 -6.50 3.71 -7.56
C CYS A 90 -5.26 3.60 -8.46
N ARG A 91 -4.74 4.74 -8.91
CA ARG A 91 -3.53 4.84 -9.72
C ARG A 91 -2.56 5.82 -9.06
N LEU A 92 -1.56 5.28 -8.38
CA LEU A 92 -0.62 6.05 -7.58
C LEU A 92 0.79 5.81 -8.12
N ALA A 93 1.42 6.83 -8.69
CA ALA A 93 2.76 6.68 -9.25
C ALA A 93 3.82 6.57 -8.15
N ALA A 94 3.71 7.37 -7.10
CA ALA A 94 4.60 7.25 -5.95
C ALA A 94 3.85 7.54 -4.65
N VAL A 95 4.02 6.64 -3.67
CA VAL A 95 3.44 6.77 -2.33
C VAL A 95 4.55 6.60 -1.31
N SER A 96 4.78 7.63 -0.51
CA SER A 96 5.69 7.61 0.63
C SER A 96 4.92 7.40 1.92
N GLY A 97 4.80 6.14 2.36
CA GLY A 97 4.08 5.73 3.57
C GLY A 97 5.00 5.10 4.63
N TRP A 98 6.29 5.51 4.67
CA TRP A 98 7.22 4.99 5.66
C TRP A 98 6.76 5.29 7.09
N GLY A 99 6.95 4.33 7.98
CA GLY A 99 6.54 4.46 9.39
C GLY A 99 5.03 4.46 9.63
N SER A 100 4.21 4.33 8.58
CA SER A 100 2.75 4.33 8.70
C SER A 100 2.21 3.08 9.42
N ASN A 101 0.97 3.15 9.87
CA ASN A 101 0.28 2.06 10.52
C ASN A 101 -1.00 1.73 9.74
N TRP A 102 -1.05 0.56 9.13
CA TRP A 102 -2.18 0.07 8.35
C TRP A 102 -2.81 -1.12 9.06
N ARG A 103 -4.10 -1.05 9.29
CA ARG A 103 -4.88 -2.13 9.89
C ARG A 103 -6.21 -2.29 9.17
N ASP A 104 -6.54 -3.53 8.81
CA ASP A 104 -7.77 -3.86 8.07
C ASP A 104 -7.87 -3.04 6.77
N VAL A 105 -6.77 -3.00 5.98
CA VAL A 105 -6.70 -2.23 4.73
C VAL A 105 -6.76 -3.15 3.53
N THR A 106 -7.64 -2.83 2.58
CA THR A 106 -7.75 -3.53 1.30
C THR A 106 -7.40 -2.61 0.14
N VAL A 107 -6.45 -3.04 -0.69
CA VAL A 107 -6.10 -2.37 -1.96
C VAL A 107 -6.49 -3.30 -3.10
N ARG A 108 -7.37 -2.87 -3.99
CA ARG A 108 -7.84 -3.74 -5.08
C ARG A 108 -7.90 -3.04 -6.44
N GLY A 109 -7.63 -3.80 -7.50
CA GLY A 109 -7.82 -3.37 -8.89
C GLY A 109 -7.00 -2.15 -9.29
N GLY A 110 -5.89 -1.85 -8.58
CA GLY A 110 -5.11 -0.64 -8.75
C GLY A 110 -3.72 -0.87 -9.32
N LYS A 111 -3.03 0.24 -9.56
CA LYS A 111 -1.60 0.25 -9.89
C LYS A 111 -0.86 1.23 -9.00
N VAL A 112 0.25 0.77 -8.41
CA VAL A 112 1.19 1.62 -7.69
C VAL A 112 2.58 1.40 -8.30
N ASP A 113 3.24 2.48 -8.77
CA ASP A 113 4.57 2.33 -9.35
C ASP A 113 5.66 2.28 -8.28
N PHE A 114 5.54 3.10 -7.24
CA PHE A 114 6.44 3.05 -6.09
C PHE A 114 5.66 3.16 -4.78
N LEU A 115 5.76 2.14 -3.93
CA LEU A 115 5.13 2.10 -2.60
C LEU A 115 6.19 1.89 -1.53
N ASN A 116 6.51 2.93 -0.80
CA ASN A 116 7.45 2.88 0.31
C ASN A 116 6.70 2.68 1.63
N LEU A 117 6.78 1.46 2.17
CA LEU A 117 6.26 1.08 3.49
C LEU A 117 7.38 0.68 4.45
N ARG A 118 8.57 1.25 4.26
CA ARG A 118 9.71 1.01 5.16
C ARG A 118 9.34 1.37 6.59
N GLY A 119 9.62 0.46 7.51
CA GLY A 119 9.33 0.66 8.94
C GLY A 119 7.83 0.74 9.29
N ALA A 120 6.94 0.50 8.33
CA ALA A 120 5.50 0.51 8.59
C ALA A 120 5.06 -0.68 9.44
N ARG A 121 3.91 -0.54 10.07
CA ARG A 121 3.19 -1.62 10.76
C ARG A 121 1.97 -1.98 9.93
N LEU A 122 1.93 -3.24 9.48
CA LEU A 122 0.86 -3.75 8.62
C LEU A 122 0.17 -4.90 9.34
N LYS A 123 -1.11 -4.76 9.61
CA LYS A 123 -1.92 -5.79 10.23
C LYS A 123 -3.19 -6.02 9.41
N ASP A 124 -3.43 -7.28 9.02
CA ASP A 124 -4.61 -7.66 8.23
C ASP A 124 -4.77 -6.80 6.96
N VAL A 125 -3.69 -6.71 6.15
CA VAL A 125 -3.66 -5.94 4.89
C VAL A 125 -3.75 -6.88 3.70
N ALA A 126 -4.61 -6.56 2.74
CA ALA A 126 -4.79 -7.34 1.52
C ALA A 126 -4.59 -6.50 0.26
N PHE A 127 -3.82 -7.03 -0.69
CA PHE A 127 -3.76 -6.54 -2.06
C PHE A 127 -4.43 -7.56 -2.97
N VAL A 128 -5.38 -7.12 -3.78
CA VAL A 128 -6.17 -7.98 -4.68
C VAL A 128 -6.15 -7.41 -6.09
N ASP A 129 -5.74 -8.20 -7.07
CA ASP A 129 -5.71 -7.84 -8.49
C ASP A 129 -4.94 -6.53 -8.78
N CYS A 130 -3.84 -6.30 -8.05
CA CYS A 130 -3.03 -5.08 -8.16
C CYS A 130 -1.72 -5.31 -8.92
N VAL A 131 -1.21 -4.22 -9.50
CA VAL A 131 0.17 -4.15 -9.99
C VAL A 131 0.95 -3.19 -9.10
N VAL A 132 1.97 -3.71 -8.40
CA VAL A 132 2.92 -2.90 -7.63
C VAL A 132 4.30 -3.07 -8.24
N VAL A 133 4.90 -1.99 -8.75
CA VAL A 133 6.17 -2.09 -9.45
C VAL A 133 7.33 -2.14 -8.45
N GLU A 134 7.47 -1.14 -7.62
CA GLU A 134 8.46 -1.14 -6.56
C GLU A 134 7.75 -1.08 -5.19
N LEU A 135 7.89 -2.14 -4.41
CA LEU A 135 7.38 -2.23 -3.04
C LEU A 135 8.55 -2.31 -2.07
N ASP A 136 8.71 -1.34 -1.19
CA ASP A 136 9.70 -1.39 -0.12
C ASP A 136 9.04 -1.75 1.22
N LEU A 137 9.32 -2.95 1.72
CA LEU A 137 8.89 -3.47 3.03
C LEU A 137 10.04 -3.58 4.03
N GLN A 138 11.20 -2.99 3.74
CA GLN A 138 12.32 -3.08 4.66
C GLN A 138 11.96 -2.52 6.04
N GLU A 139 12.41 -3.19 7.08
CA GLU A 139 12.17 -2.80 8.48
C GLU A 139 10.67 -2.78 8.89
N ALA A 140 9.77 -3.21 8.00
CA ALA A 140 8.34 -3.29 8.33
C ALA A 140 8.05 -4.40 9.34
N THR A 141 7.00 -4.19 10.12
CA THR A 141 6.39 -5.20 10.98
C THR A 141 5.07 -5.62 10.38
N VAL A 142 4.97 -6.85 9.95
CA VAL A 142 3.80 -7.42 9.27
C VAL A 142 3.17 -8.50 10.13
N ASP A 143 1.86 -8.40 10.34
CA ASP A 143 1.01 -9.40 10.99
C ASP A 143 -0.27 -9.60 10.13
N GLY A 144 -0.14 -10.40 9.08
CA GLY A 144 -1.17 -10.57 8.06
C GLY A 144 -1.02 -9.59 6.89
N LEU A 145 -0.33 -10.04 5.84
CA LEU A 145 -0.25 -9.33 4.56
C LEU A 145 -0.37 -10.34 3.43
N THR A 146 -1.35 -10.13 2.56
CA THR A 146 -1.67 -11.05 1.47
C THR A 146 -1.65 -10.34 0.12
N PHE A 147 -1.31 -11.11 -0.92
CA PHE A 147 -1.34 -10.65 -2.31
C PHE A 147 -2.05 -11.70 -3.18
N GLU A 148 -3.28 -11.40 -3.59
CA GLU A 148 -4.07 -12.29 -4.44
C GLU A 148 -4.21 -11.70 -5.85
N GLY A 149 -3.88 -12.47 -6.88
CA GLY A 149 -3.94 -12.02 -8.28
C GLY A 149 -2.98 -10.88 -8.62
N CYS A 150 -2.06 -10.54 -7.73
CA CYS A 150 -1.17 -9.39 -7.87
C CYS A 150 0.08 -9.69 -8.70
N THR A 151 0.64 -8.63 -9.30
CA THR A 151 1.99 -8.65 -9.86
C THR A 151 2.88 -7.69 -9.06
N LEU A 152 3.93 -8.22 -8.45
CA LEU A 152 4.97 -7.47 -7.76
C LEU A 152 6.26 -7.53 -8.60
N VAL A 153 6.72 -6.38 -9.11
CA VAL A 153 7.82 -6.38 -10.11
C VAL A 153 9.19 -6.33 -9.43
N GLU A 154 9.43 -5.41 -8.54
CA GLU A 154 10.69 -5.32 -7.80
C GLU A 154 10.42 -5.14 -6.29
N PRO A 155 9.74 -6.10 -5.65
CA PRO A 155 9.51 -5.99 -4.22
C PRO A 155 10.83 -6.16 -3.46
N THR A 156 11.04 -5.31 -2.46
CA THR A 156 12.20 -5.37 -1.58
C THR A 156 11.78 -5.77 -0.19
N PHE A 157 12.22 -6.95 0.22
CA PHE A 157 12.12 -7.46 1.58
C PHE A 157 13.46 -7.23 2.27
N GLY A 158 13.50 -7.10 3.56
CA GLY A 158 14.76 -6.84 4.23
C GLY A 158 14.69 -7.17 5.71
N ARG A 159 15.32 -6.37 6.53
CA ARG A 159 15.27 -6.53 7.98
C ARG A 159 13.89 -6.08 8.46
N GLY A 160 12.94 -6.99 8.48
CA GLY A 160 11.59 -6.78 8.99
C GLY A 160 11.16 -7.97 9.80
N THR A 161 9.96 -7.90 10.35
CA THR A 161 9.29 -9.04 10.97
C THR A 161 8.05 -9.33 10.16
N TYR A 162 7.99 -10.50 9.54
CA TYR A 162 6.90 -10.88 8.66
C TYR A 162 6.17 -12.09 9.22
N ALA A 163 5.15 -11.83 10.04
CA ALA A 163 4.22 -12.85 10.49
C ALA A 163 3.04 -12.91 9.51
N ALA A 164 2.66 -14.13 9.08
CA ALA A 164 1.57 -14.35 8.14
C ALA A 164 1.68 -13.48 6.84
N LEU A 165 2.89 -13.37 6.27
CA LEU A 165 3.08 -12.82 4.92
C LEU A 165 2.79 -13.92 3.89
N ASP A 166 1.76 -13.75 3.09
CA ASP A 166 1.41 -14.69 2.02
C ASP A 166 1.60 -14.06 0.64
N LEU A 167 2.59 -14.56 -0.08
CA LEU A 167 2.92 -14.17 -1.44
C LEU A 167 2.46 -15.22 -2.48
N SER A 168 1.85 -16.34 -2.04
CA SER A 168 1.57 -17.49 -2.90
C SER A 168 0.61 -17.17 -4.04
N GLY A 169 -0.26 -16.17 -3.88
CA GLY A 169 -1.20 -15.67 -4.89
C GLY A 169 -0.63 -14.63 -5.84
N ALA A 170 0.63 -14.21 -5.65
CA ALA A 170 1.26 -13.17 -6.46
C ALA A 170 2.19 -13.71 -7.54
N THR A 171 2.37 -12.94 -8.60
CA THR A 171 3.51 -13.10 -9.53
C THR A 171 4.66 -12.22 -9.04
N LEU A 172 5.78 -12.83 -8.70
CA LEU A 172 6.98 -12.14 -8.24
C LEU A 172 8.00 -12.00 -9.38
N ARG A 173 8.48 -10.78 -9.61
CA ARG A 173 9.56 -10.51 -10.58
C ARG A 173 10.67 -9.75 -9.87
N SER A 174 11.90 -10.22 -10.04
CA SER A 174 13.11 -9.58 -9.49
C SER A 174 13.01 -9.18 -8.00
N PRO A 175 12.50 -10.03 -7.10
CA PRO A 175 12.42 -9.69 -5.68
C PRO A 175 13.82 -9.56 -5.08
N ARG A 176 13.98 -8.65 -4.10
CA ARG A 176 15.24 -8.37 -3.41
C ARG A 176 15.12 -8.62 -1.92
N GLY A 177 16.26 -8.94 -1.26
CA GLY A 177 16.31 -9.14 0.18
C GLY A 177 15.55 -10.40 0.63
N LEU A 178 15.71 -11.50 -0.11
CA LEU A 178 14.98 -12.75 0.11
C LEU A 178 15.27 -13.37 1.48
N ALA A 179 16.39 -13.05 2.12
CA ALA A 179 16.67 -13.46 3.50
C ALA A 179 15.61 -12.96 4.49
N GLY A 180 14.91 -11.86 4.15
CA GLY A 180 13.79 -11.33 4.92
C GLY A 180 12.51 -12.18 4.85
N LEU A 181 12.38 -13.08 3.88
CA LEU A 181 11.17 -13.89 3.68
C LEU A 181 11.06 -15.07 4.66
N ARG A 182 11.81 -15.08 5.73
CA ARG A 182 11.69 -16.12 6.77
C ARG A 182 10.27 -16.14 7.34
N GLY A 183 9.59 -17.30 7.19
CA GLY A 183 8.21 -17.49 7.66
C GLY A 183 7.14 -17.06 6.69
N ALA A 184 7.50 -16.49 5.53
CA ALA A 184 6.53 -16.18 4.47
C ALA A 184 6.03 -17.45 3.77
N THR A 185 4.81 -17.38 3.23
CA THR A 185 4.22 -18.41 2.40
C THR A 185 4.48 -18.11 0.92
N LEU A 186 5.06 -19.07 0.21
CA LEU A 186 5.30 -19.06 -1.22
C LEU A 186 4.68 -20.29 -1.86
N SER A 187 4.23 -20.20 -3.11
CA SER A 187 3.85 -21.35 -3.89
C SER A 187 5.07 -22.17 -4.31
N ARG A 188 4.86 -23.45 -4.62
CA ARG A 188 5.94 -24.33 -5.12
C ARG A 188 6.60 -23.77 -6.38
N ASN A 189 5.81 -23.20 -7.30
CA ASN A 189 6.34 -22.63 -8.54
C ASN A 189 7.23 -21.43 -8.26
N GLN A 190 6.82 -20.54 -7.38
CA GLN A 190 7.65 -19.40 -6.98
C GLN A 190 8.99 -19.82 -6.37
N VAL A 191 9.00 -20.88 -5.54
CA VAL A 191 10.25 -21.39 -4.95
C VAL A 191 11.18 -21.93 -6.05
N ILE A 192 10.64 -22.61 -7.06
CA ILE A 192 11.41 -23.10 -8.21
C ILE A 192 11.97 -21.92 -9.03
N ASP A 193 11.13 -20.94 -9.35
CA ASP A 193 11.51 -19.78 -10.15
C ASP A 193 12.55 -18.89 -9.44
N LEU A 194 12.55 -18.87 -8.11
CA LEU A 194 13.46 -18.07 -7.29
C LEU A 194 14.65 -18.87 -6.75
N ALA A 195 14.83 -20.14 -7.16
CA ALA A 195 15.87 -21.02 -6.61
C ALA A 195 17.28 -20.40 -6.71
N ASP A 196 17.63 -19.85 -7.86
CA ASP A 196 18.93 -19.23 -8.11
C ASP A 196 19.12 -17.96 -7.26
N ALA A 197 18.06 -17.19 -7.10
CA ALA A 197 18.07 -15.99 -6.27
C ALA A 197 18.24 -16.35 -4.77
N PHE A 198 17.58 -17.40 -4.30
CA PHE A 198 17.78 -17.94 -2.96
C PHE A 198 19.19 -18.47 -2.76
N ALA A 199 19.73 -19.21 -3.75
CA ALA A 199 21.10 -19.69 -3.69
C ALA A 199 22.08 -18.54 -3.57
N THR A 200 21.94 -17.51 -4.38
CA THR A 200 22.75 -16.29 -4.34
C THR A 200 22.69 -15.59 -2.97
N GLU A 201 21.48 -15.42 -2.44
CA GLU A 201 21.27 -14.77 -1.14
C GLU A 201 21.91 -15.56 0.02
N LEU A 202 21.93 -16.89 -0.09
CA LEU A 202 22.55 -17.79 0.90
C LEU A 202 24.04 -18.03 0.65
N GLY A 203 24.62 -17.44 -0.40
CA GLY A 203 26.03 -17.64 -0.76
C GLY A 203 26.33 -19.06 -1.31
N ILE A 204 25.30 -19.75 -1.85
CA ILE A 204 25.42 -21.08 -2.44
C ILE A 204 25.89 -20.92 -3.91
N THR A 205 26.91 -21.65 -4.29
CA THR A 205 27.36 -21.73 -5.68
C THR A 205 26.62 -22.87 -6.38
N ILE A 206 25.90 -22.55 -7.46
CA ILE A 206 25.22 -23.54 -8.30
C ILE A 206 26.28 -24.06 -9.32
N ALA A 207 26.51 -25.36 -9.35
CA ALA A 207 27.35 -25.97 -10.38
C ALA A 207 26.50 -26.30 -11.61
N ASP A 208 26.94 -25.83 -12.78
CA ASP A 208 26.35 -26.24 -14.04
C ASP A 208 26.56 -27.76 -14.22
N SER A 209 25.46 -28.47 -14.50
CA SER A 209 25.56 -29.89 -14.86
C SER A 209 26.28 -29.97 -16.20
N THR A 210 27.59 -30.23 -16.18
CA THR A 210 28.30 -30.66 -17.39
C THR A 210 27.74 -32.03 -17.78
N GLY A 211 26.83 -32.02 -18.77
CA GLY A 211 26.30 -33.25 -19.40
C GLY A 211 27.37 -33.98 -20.24
#